data_76d9a1a83420dbf8b1dae1ac7bff0eaa
#
_entry.id   76d9a1a83420dbf8b1dae1ac7bff0eaa
#
_cell.length_a   1.000
_cell.length_b   1.000
_cell.length_c   1.000
_cell.angle_alpha   90.00
_cell.angle_beta   90.00
_cell.angle_gamma   90.00
#
_symmetry.space_group_name_H-M   'P 1'
#
loop_
_entity.id
_entity.type
_entity.pdbx_description
1 polymer ?
#
loop_
_entity_poly.entity_id
_entity_poly.type
_entity_poly.pdbx_seq_one_letter_code
_entity_poly.pdbx_strand_id
1 'polypeptide(L)'
;MRPRFRLALAVALLLPHTPLSAAPAATPRTSSGELQGARWRLDVPTGWNGELVMLAHGYEPVGVPQPSPMPANDSTAGLLAAGYAVAQSAYASQGWAVADAINDMERLRTHAQSELKDVHRTWILGFSMGGAVAIATLERLPQHYNGGVSLCGANLPGEQLANDLLTTLVAFDYFFPEAEGLPRQGLVSADAAALSQMALYQGIAAALQSRPAVAAQLATRLQVSAEALPGTISLHAMILHELATRAGGMPVGNLRTVYRGFGDDKAFNAGVQRHAPVALAQRYVRGKLALTGAVKRPLVIQFNNNDPSIVPRMQAVYPQLAERAGATSLLRVLPAVGEGHCGFVDSQVVEALKAAAAPL
;
A
#
# COMPACT_ATOMS: atom_id res chain seq x y z
N MET A 1 -22.24 -19.15 -93.35
CA MET A 1 -22.76 -18.40 -92.16
C MET A 1 -21.69 -18.36 -91.13
N ARG A 2 -21.13 -17.15 -90.87
CA ARG A 2 -20.06 -16.91 -89.85
C ARG A 2 -20.71 -16.12 -88.71
N PRO A 3 -20.54 -16.48 -87.45
CA PRO A 3 -21.04 -15.72 -86.31
C PRO A 3 -20.09 -14.56 -85.97
N ARG A 4 -20.67 -13.36 -85.80
CA ARG A 4 -19.98 -12.14 -85.38
C ARG A 4 -19.84 -12.13 -83.85
N PHE A 5 -18.59 -12.24 -83.34
CA PHE A 5 -18.30 -11.98 -81.95
C PHE A 5 -18.32 -10.44 -81.69
N ARG A 6 -19.15 -9.99 -80.78
CA ARG A 6 -19.15 -8.63 -80.23
C ARG A 6 -18.24 -8.62 -78.99
N LEU A 7 -17.13 -7.88 -79.07
CA LEU A 7 -16.25 -7.64 -77.97
C LEU A 7 -16.88 -6.52 -77.11
N ALA A 8 -17.27 -6.85 -75.86
CA ALA A 8 -17.70 -5.83 -74.89
C ALA A 8 -16.51 -5.32 -74.12
N LEU A 9 -16.18 -4.04 -74.28
CA LEU A 9 -15.09 -3.32 -73.61
C LEU A 9 -15.62 -2.91 -72.20
N ALA A 10 -15.15 -3.57 -71.12
CA ALA A 10 -15.44 -3.19 -69.75
C ALA A 10 -14.45 -2.07 -69.34
N VAL A 11 -14.93 -0.88 -69.17
CA VAL A 11 -14.16 0.26 -68.61
C VAL A 11 -14.19 0.13 -67.10
N ALA A 12 -13.08 -0.27 -66.49
CA ALA A 12 -12.89 -0.25 -65.02
C ALA A 12 -12.63 1.18 -64.56
N LEU A 13 -13.61 1.77 -63.86
CA LEU A 13 -13.42 3.04 -63.14
C LEU A 13 -12.49 2.82 -61.92
N LEU A 14 -11.26 3.23 -62.02
CA LEU A 14 -10.33 3.38 -60.91
C LEU A 14 -10.70 4.59 -60.08
N LEU A 15 -11.43 4.36 -58.98
CA LEU A 15 -11.65 5.41 -57.93
C LEU A 15 -10.32 5.65 -57.21
N PRO A 16 -9.87 6.90 -57.03
CA PRO A 16 -8.67 7.20 -56.26
C PRO A 16 -8.93 6.84 -54.79
N HIS A 17 -8.17 5.86 -54.27
CA HIS A 17 -8.11 5.58 -52.85
C HIS A 17 -7.31 6.71 -52.20
N THR A 18 -7.98 7.67 -51.58
CA THR A 18 -7.34 8.61 -50.67
C THR A 18 -6.81 7.81 -49.47
N PRO A 19 -5.49 7.85 -49.18
CA PRO A 19 -4.97 7.21 -47.98
C PRO A 19 -5.63 7.88 -46.77
N LEU A 20 -6.30 7.06 -45.92
CA LEU A 20 -6.77 7.52 -44.62
C LEU A 20 -5.51 7.99 -43.86
N SER A 21 -5.37 9.30 -43.69
CA SER A 21 -4.26 9.85 -42.89
C SER A 21 -4.44 9.33 -41.48
N ALA A 22 -3.58 8.42 -41.05
CA ALA A 22 -3.54 7.99 -39.66
C ALA A 22 -3.33 9.22 -38.79
N ALA A 23 -4.21 9.43 -37.82
CA ALA A 23 -4.03 10.49 -36.85
C ALA A 23 -2.63 10.37 -36.24
N PRO A 24 -1.91 11.49 -36.05
CA PRO A 24 -0.55 11.44 -35.50
C PRO A 24 -0.60 10.69 -34.18
N ALA A 25 0.26 9.67 -34.04
CA ALA A 25 0.40 8.90 -32.82
C ALA A 25 0.67 9.87 -31.66
N ALA A 26 -0.18 9.83 -30.62
CA ALA A 26 -0.04 10.70 -29.47
C ALA A 26 1.35 10.51 -28.85
N THR A 27 2.10 11.58 -28.62
CA THR A 27 3.40 11.49 -27.94
C THR A 27 3.22 11.19 -26.46
N PRO A 28 4.10 10.37 -25.85
CA PRO A 28 4.10 10.19 -24.39
C PRO A 28 4.22 11.56 -23.71
N ARG A 29 3.46 11.79 -22.68
CA ARG A 29 3.53 13.05 -21.94
C ARG A 29 3.58 12.79 -20.43
N THR A 30 4.30 13.66 -19.74
CA THR A 30 4.32 13.73 -18.29
C THR A 30 3.92 15.14 -17.88
N SER A 31 2.98 15.25 -16.97
CA SER A 31 2.66 16.48 -16.25
C SER A 31 2.86 16.29 -14.75
N SER A 32 3.19 17.37 -14.05
CA SER A 32 3.43 17.36 -12.61
C SER A 32 3.12 18.73 -12.02
N GLY A 33 2.83 18.76 -10.72
CA GLY A 33 2.51 19.98 -10.01
C GLY A 33 2.25 19.73 -8.53
N GLU A 34 1.48 20.63 -7.92
CA GLU A 34 1.09 20.54 -6.53
C GLU A 34 -0.41 20.87 -6.38
N LEU A 35 -1.10 20.08 -5.55
CA LEU A 35 -2.51 20.26 -5.19
C LEU A 35 -2.64 20.28 -3.66
N GLN A 36 -2.86 21.47 -3.08
CA GLN A 36 -3.02 21.65 -1.63
C GLN A 36 -1.88 21.03 -0.80
N GLY A 37 -0.63 21.28 -1.21
CA GLY A 37 0.56 20.76 -0.54
C GLY A 37 0.97 19.34 -0.95
N ALA A 38 0.15 18.62 -1.69
CA ALA A 38 0.48 17.31 -2.23
C ALA A 38 1.08 17.45 -3.64
N ARG A 39 2.34 17.13 -3.81
CA ARG A 39 2.96 17.06 -5.13
C ARG A 39 2.41 15.84 -5.88
N TRP A 40 2.29 15.99 -7.18
CA TRP A 40 1.73 14.95 -8.03
C TRP A 40 2.46 14.83 -9.35
N ARG A 41 2.27 13.67 -9.97
CA ARG A 41 2.74 13.35 -11.32
C ARG A 41 1.67 12.55 -12.07
N LEU A 42 1.49 12.88 -13.36
CA LEU A 42 0.64 12.15 -14.29
C LEU A 42 1.46 11.79 -15.52
N ASP A 43 1.56 10.51 -15.80
CA ASP A 43 2.22 9.96 -16.98
C ASP A 43 1.17 9.33 -17.90
N VAL A 44 1.23 9.68 -19.20
CA VAL A 44 0.29 9.20 -20.23
C VAL A 44 1.10 8.57 -21.38
N PRO A 45 0.88 7.29 -21.71
CA PRO A 45 1.61 6.63 -22.77
C PRO A 45 1.11 7.07 -24.15
N THR A 46 1.93 6.86 -25.18
CA THR A 46 1.56 7.13 -26.58
C THR A 46 0.32 6.37 -27.02
N GLY A 47 0.17 5.12 -26.61
CA GLY A 47 -0.97 4.25 -26.91
C GLY A 47 -1.95 4.15 -25.73
N TRP A 48 -2.34 5.29 -25.13
CA TRP A 48 -3.27 5.29 -24.00
C TRP A 48 -4.59 4.59 -24.34
N ASN A 49 -4.98 3.65 -23.49
CA ASN A 49 -6.17 2.80 -23.67
C ASN A 49 -7.47 3.40 -23.09
N GLY A 50 -7.46 4.65 -22.64
CA GLY A 50 -8.61 5.31 -22.01
C GLY A 50 -8.78 4.98 -20.52
N GLU A 51 -7.84 4.27 -19.90
CA GLU A 51 -7.93 3.89 -18.49
C GLU A 51 -6.87 4.62 -17.65
N LEU A 52 -7.26 5.01 -16.44
CA LEU A 52 -6.43 5.72 -15.47
C LEU A 52 -6.16 4.83 -14.26
N VAL A 53 -4.89 4.68 -13.90
CA VAL A 53 -4.44 4.05 -12.65
C VAL A 53 -4.03 5.14 -11.68
N MET A 54 -4.73 5.22 -10.55
CA MET A 54 -4.32 6.00 -9.39
C MET A 54 -3.38 5.15 -8.56
N LEU A 55 -2.07 5.44 -8.57
CA LEU A 55 -1.05 4.65 -7.89
C LEU A 55 -0.72 5.25 -6.53
N ALA A 56 -1.07 4.53 -5.45
CA ALA A 56 -0.83 4.90 -4.07
C ALA A 56 0.48 4.26 -3.56
N HIS A 57 1.46 5.10 -3.19
CA HIS A 57 2.74 4.63 -2.66
C HIS A 57 2.64 4.17 -1.20
N GLY A 58 3.69 3.48 -0.72
CA GLY A 58 3.82 2.96 0.64
C GLY A 58 4.13 4.04 1.69
N TYR A 59 4.50 3.55 2.87
CA TYR A 59 4.93 4.41 3.97
C TYR A 59 6.24 5.13 3.66
N GLU A 60 6.28 6.41 3.97
CA GLU A 60 7.50 7.24 3.95
C GLU A 60 7.73 7.85 5.33
N PRO A 61 8.91 7.68 5.95
CA PRO A 61 9.18 8.28 7.25
C PRO A 61 9.06 9.81 7.24
N VAL A 62 8.59 10.38 8.33
CA VAL A 62 8.49 11.83 8.48
C VAL A 62 9.89 12.48 8.45
N GLY A 63 10.04 13.55 7.68
CA GLY A 63 11.28 14.30 7.54
C GLY A 63 12.24 13.80 6.45
N VAL A 64 11.90 12.73 5.74
CA VAL A 64 12.67 12.30 4.56
C VAL A 64 12.46 13.32 3.43
N PRO A 65 13.55 13.89 2.86
CA PRO A 65 13.43 14.82 1.74
C PRO A 65 12.75 14.17 0.54
N GLN A 66 11.74 14.82 0.02
CA GLN A 66 11.06 14.35 -1.17
C GLN A 66 11.66 15.02 -2.41
N PRO A 67 12.07 14.28 -3.45
CA PRO A 67 12.69 14.85 -4.64
C PRO A 67 11.70 15.70 -5.45
N SER A 68 12.23 16.74 -6.12
CA SER A 68 11.46 17.58 -7.03
C SER A 68 12.22 17.68 -8.37
N PRO A 69 11.57 17.38 -9.52
CA PRO A 69 10.18 16.91 -9.65
C PRO A 69 9.97 15.53 -9.02
N MET A 70 8.70 15.20 -8.74
CA MET A 70 8.34 13.89 -8.20
C MET A 70 8.73 12.78 -9.18
N PRO A 71 9.56 11.78 -8.77
CA PRO A 71 9.92 10.66 -9.63
C PRO A 71 8.71 9.75 -9.90
N ALA A 72 8.76 9.02 -11.01
CA ALA A 72 7.82 7.92 -11.22
C ALA A 72 8.09 6.79 -10.23
N ASN A 73 7.04 6.10 -9.81
CA ASN A 73 7.17 4.83 -9.10
C ASN A 73 7.76 3.76 -10.04
N ASP A 74 8.51 2.82 -9.51
CA ASP A 74 9.20 1.78 -10.28
C ASP A 74 8.24 0.99 -11.20
N SER A 75 7.00 0.73 -10.76
CA SER A 75 5.98 0.02 -11.55
C SER A 75 5.30 0.89 -12.62
N THR A 76 5.60 2.17 -12.70
CA THR A 76 4.97 3.09 -13.68
C THR A 76 5.30 2.67 -15.11
N ALA A 77 6.54 2.25 -15.39
CA ALA A 77 6.97 1.86 -16.73
C ALA A 77 6.15 0.68 -17.28
N GLY A 78 5.93 -0.35 -16.48
CA GLY A 78 5.11 -1.50 -16.85
C GLY A 78 3.64 -1.15 -17.13
N LEU A 79 3.05 -0.29 -16.30
CA LEU A 79 1.67 0.17 -16.48
C LEU A 79 1.53 1.01 -17.76
N LEU A 80 2.47 1.92 -18.04
CA LEU A 80 2.51 2.70 -19.29
C LEU A 80 2.66 1.81 -20.52
N ALA A 81 3.54 0.81 -20.45
CA ALA A 81 3.74 -0.16 -21.54
C ALA A 81 2.47 -0.99 -21.80
N ALA A 82 1.64 -1.21 -20.77
CA ALA A 82 0.33 -1.86 -20.89
C ALA A 82 -0.80 -0.91 -21.32
N GLY A 83 -0.49 0.35 -21.60
CA GLY A 83 -1.41 1.35 -22.14
C GLY A 83 -2.17 2.17 -21.11
N TYR A 84 -1.91 2.02 -19.80
CA TYR A 84 -2.58 2.80 -18.75
C TYR A 84 -1.93 4.18 -18.57
N ALA A 85 -2.74 5.23 -18.35
CA ALA A 85 -2.24 6.45 -17.75
C ALA A 85 -2.06 6.24 -16.24
N VAL A 86 -1.00 6.80 -15.65
CA VAL A 86 -0.66 6.62 -14.23
C VAL A 86 -0.57 7.95 -13.52
N ALA A 87 -1.42 8.15 -12.51
CA ALA A 87 -1.39 9.33 -11.65
C ALA A 87 -0.90 8.95 -10.24
N GLN A 88 0.04 9.73 -9.70
CA GLN A 88 0.70 9.49 -8.43
C GLN A 88 0.73 10.76 -7.60
N SER A 89 0.47 10.64 -6.29
CA SER A 89 0.59 11.74 -5.33
C SER A 89 1.69 11.41 -4.32
N ALA A 90 2.52 12.39 -3.97
CA ALA A 90 3.48 12.27 -2.86
C ALA A 90 2.82 12.52 -1.49
N TYR A 91 1.51 12.64 -1.46
CA TYR A 91 0.70 13.08 -0.32
C TYR A 91 1.16 14.42 0.29
N ALA A 92 0.26 15.12 0.95
CA ALA A 92 0.59 16.37 1.65
C ALA A 92 1.31 16.12 2.97
N SER A 93 1.27 14.89 3.50
CA SER A 93 1.92 14.51 4.73
C SER A 93 2.57 13.14 4.63
N GLN A 94 3.75 13.01 5.23
CA GLN A 94 4.49 11.75 5.39
C GLN A 94 4.00 10.97 6.61
N GLY A 95 4.62 9.84 6.91
CA GLY A 95 4.24 8.93 7.99
C GLY A 95 3.06 8.05 7.64
N TRP A 96 2.34 7.56 8.64
CA TRP A 96 1.15 6.71 8.42
C TRP A 96 -0.06 7.55 7.98
N ALA A 97 0.00 8.08 6.75
CA ALA A 97 -0.86 9.14 6.24
C ALA A 97 -2.12 8.63 5.48
N VAL A 98 -2.61 7.43 5.76
CA VAL A 98 -3.71 6.80 5.00
C VAL A 98 -4.93 7.71 4.81
N ALA A 99 -5.34 8.44 5.85
CA ALA A 99 -6.50 9.33 5.76
C ALA A 99 -6.27 10.53 4.83
N ASP A 100 -5.07 11.12 4.87
CA ASP A 100 -4.70 12.26 4.03
C ASP A 100 -4.48 11.78 2.60
N ALA A 101 -3.82 10.63 2.42
CA ALA A 101 -3.59 10.01 1.12
C ALA A 101 -4.89 9.78 0.33
N ILE A 102 -5.97 9.33 0.97
CA ILE A 102 -7.27 9.17 0.30
C ILE A 102 -7.76 10.52 -0.26
N ASN A 103 -7.67 11.59 0.51
CA ASN A 103 -8.11 12.92 0.08
C ASN A 103 -7.22 13.46 -1.06
N ASP A 104 -5.91 13.26 -0.96
CA ASP A 104 -4.95 13.70 -1.97
C ASP A 104 -5.13 12.95 -3.29
N MET A 105 -5.33 11.64 -3.22
CA MET A 105 -5.62 10.81 -4.37
C MET A 105 -6.94 11.21 -5.05
N GLU A 106 -7.98 11.57 -4.31
CA GLU A 106 -9.24 12.02 -4.89
C GLU A 106 -9.12 13.40 -5.57
N ARG A 107 -8.37 14.33 -4.98
CA ARG A 107 -8.05 15.61 -5.63
C ARG A 107 -7.28 15.38 -6.93
N LEU A 108 -6.27 14.53 -6.89
CA LEU A 108 -5.49 14.18 -8.07
C LEU A 108 -6.33 13.46 -9.13
N ARG A 109 -7.18 12.50 -8.72
CA ARG A 109 -8.08 11.81 -9.65
C ARG A 109 -8.95 12.79 -10.44
N THR A 110 -9.56 13.73 -9.72
CA THR A 110 -10.42 14.77 -10.36
C THR A 110 -9.60 15.65 -11.33
N HIS A 111 -8.39 16.04 -10.92
CA HIS A 111 -7.48 16.81 -11.77
C HIS A 111 -7.06 16.01 -13.01
N ALA A 112 -6.59 14.76 -12.83
CA ALA A 112 -6.16 13.90 -13.93
C ALA A 112 -7.31 13.65 -14.94
N GLN A 113 -8.53 13.41 -14.47
CA GLN A 113 -9.69 13.24 -15.34
C GLN A 113 -10.04 14.51 -16.13
N SER A 114 -9.85 15.69 -15.55
CA SER A 114 -10.06 16.96 -16.26
C SER A 114 -9.00 17.20 -17.36
N GLU A 115 -7.77 16.73 -17.13
CA GLU A 115 -6.65 16.85 -18.08
C GLU A 115 -6.74 15.80 -19.22
N LEU A 116 -7.10 14.56 -18.87
CA LEU A 116 -7.19 13.43 -19.82
C LEU A 116 -8.50 13.46 -20.64
N LYS A 117 -9.56 14.08 -20.11
CA LYS A 117 -10.94 14.06 -20.66
C LYS A 117 -11.42 12.60 -20.74
N ASP A 118 -11.69 12.00 -21.79
CA ASP A 118 -12.37 10.72 -22.04
C ASP A 118 -11.83 9.49 -21.28
N VAL A 119 -11.74 9.57 -19.94
CA VAL A 119 -11.37 8.43 -19.09
C VAL A 119 -12.55 7.46 -18.99
N HIS A 120 -12.39 6.24 -19.52
CA HIS A 120 -13.43 5.22 -19.51
C HIS A 120 -13.50 4.43 -18.20
N ARG A 121 -12.34 4.13 -17.61
CA ARG A 121 -12.21 3.41 -16.33
C ARG A 121 -11.11 4.00 -15.45
N THR A 122 -11.36 3.99 -14.16
CA THR A 122 -10.38 4.42 -13.15
C THR A 122 -10.16 3.28 -12.17
N TRP A 123 -8.89 2.96 -11.96
CA TRP A 123 -8.42 1.92 -11.03
C TRP A 123 -7.63 2.56 -9.91
N ILE A 124 -7.64 1.93 -8.72
CA ILE A 124 -6.69 2.28 -7.68
C ILE A 124 -5.77 1.10 -7.41
N LEU A 125 -4.47 1.35 -7.41
CA LEU A 125 -3.43 0.36 -7.14
C LEU A 125 -2.54 0.89 -6.03
N GLY A 126 -2.27 0.09 -5.01
CA GLY A 126 -1.47 0.54 -3.89
C GLY A 126 -0.49 -0.51 -3.40
N PHE A 127 0.70 -0.04 -3.00
CA PHE A 127 1.76 -0.86 -2.41
C PHE A 127 1.88 -0.60 -0.91
N SER A 128 2.07 -1.63 -0.08
CA SER A 128 2.31 -1.50 1.36
C SER A 128 1.20 -0.68 2.05
N MET A 129 1.52 0.45 2.70
CA MET A 129 0.51 1.37 3.21
C MET A 129 -0.47 1.82 2.12
N GLY A 130 0.00 2.00 0.88
CA GLY A 130 -0.85 2.33 -0.28
C GLY A 130 -1.90 1.24 -0.57
N GLY A 131 -1.64 0.00 -0.22
CA GLY A 131 -2.65 -1.07 -0.27
C GLY A 131 -3.83 -0.82 0.67
N ALA A 132 -3.57 -0.36 1.89
CA ALA A 132 -4.62 0.09 2.81
C ALA A 132 -5.36 1.32 2.27
N VAL A 133 -4.66 2.27 1.62
CA VAL A 133 -5.27 3.42 0.94
C VAL A 133 -6.21 2.94 -0.17
N ALA A 134 -5.76 2.01 -1.02
CA ALA A 134 -6.56 1.46 -2.11
C ALA A 134 -7.85 0.80 -1.60
N ILE A 135 -7.74 -0.06 -0.59
CA ILE A 135 -8.89 -0.74 0.02
C ILE A 135 -9.85 0.28 0.66
N ALA A 136 -9.33 1.19 1.49
CA ALA A 136 -10.15 2.20 2.15
C ALA A 136 -10.88 3.11 1.15
N THR A 137 -10.24 3.41 0.02
CA THR A 137 -10.85 4.16 -1.07
C THR A 137 -12.00 3.39 -1.70
N LEU A 138 -11.84 2.10 -1.99
CA LEU A 138 -12.91 1.27 -2.56
C LEU A 138 -14.09 1.04 -1.59
N GLU A 139 -13.85 1.00 -0.29
CA GLU A 139 -14.92 0.93 0.71
C GLU A 139 -15.71 2.24 0.82
N ARG A 140 -15.03 3.40 0.74
CA ARG A 140 -15.60 4.72 1.03
C ARG A 140 -16.11 5.45 -0.21
N LEU A 141 -15.43 5.29 -1.35
CA LEU A 141 -15.63 6.04 -2.58
C LEU A 141 -15.82 5.12 -3.81
N PRO A 142 -16.60 4.02 -3.70
CA PRO A 142 -16.73 3.00 -4.75
C PRO A 142 -17.31 3.54 -6.06
N GLN A 143 -18.00 4.67 -6.03
CA GLN A 143 -18.58 5.31 -7.21
C GLN A 143 -17.53 5.92 -8.15
N HIS A 144 -16.32 6.17 -7.66
CA HIS A 144 -15.26 6.83 -8.43
C HIS A 144 -14.30 5.85 -9.10
N TYR A 145 -14.40 4.54 -8.76
CA TYR A 145 -13.47 3.51 -9.21
C TYR A 145 -14.18 2.30 -9.78
N ASN A 146 -13.57 1.69 -10.78
CA ASN A 146 -14.04 0.43 -11.38
C ASN A 146 -13.57 -0.78 -10.59
N GLY A 147 -12.48 -0.66 -9.83
CA GLY A 147 -11.90 -1.67 -8.99
C GLY A 147 -10.52 -1.26 -8.49
N GLY A 148 -9.81 -2.17 -7.84
CA GLY A 148 -8.46 -1.87 -7.39
C GLY A 148 -7.62 -3.08 -7.04
N VAL A 149 -6.37 -2.80 -6.73
CA VAL A 149 -5.34 -3.78 -6.42
C VAL A 149 -4.58 -3.34 -5.17
N SER A 150 -4.39 -4.25 -4.24
CA SER A 150 -3.51 -4.07 -3.08
C SER A 150 -2.36 -5.06 -3.17
N LEU A 151 -1.15 -4.55 -3.39
CA LEU A 151 0.10 -5.32 -3.50
C LEU A 151 0.91 -5.17 -2.21
N CYS A 152 1.40 -6.28 -1.64
CA CYS A 152 2.13 -6.26 -0.35
C CYS A 152 1.44 -5.40 0.73
N GLY A 153 0.12 -5.28 0.67
CA GLY A 153 -0.64 -4.27 1.38
C GLY A 153 -0.74 -4.48 2.89
N ALA A 154 -0.60 -3.39 3.64
CA ALA A 154 -0.88 -3.36 5.08
C ALA A 154 -2.41 -3.33 5.33
N ASN A 155 -3.10 -4.38 4.92
CA ASN A 155 -4.53 -4.50 4.81
C ASN A 155 -5.21 -4.76 6.17
N LEU A 156 -4.89 -3.92 7.16
CA LEU A 156 -5.39 -4.03 8.53
C LEU A 156 -6.16 -2.76 8.93
N PRO A 157 -7.25 -2.89 9.71
CA PRO A 157 -7.80 -1.74 10.41
C PRO A 157 -6.73 -1.05 11.27
N GLY A 158 -6.72 0.28 11.30
CA GLY A 158 -5.69 1.03 12.02
C GLY A 158 -5.57 0.69 13.50
N GLU A 159 -6.68 0.32 14.17
CA GLU A 159 -6.65 -0.14 15.56
C GLU A 159 -5.91 -1.49 15.69
N GLN A 160 -6.12 -2.41 14.75
CA GLN A 160 -5.45 -3.71 14.76
C GLN A 160 -3.96 -3.56 14.45
N LEU A 161 -3.60 -2.72 13.47
CA LEU A 161 -2.20 -2.38 13.19
C LEU A 161 -1.53 -1.83 14.44
N ALA A 162 -2.09 -0.77 15.05
CA ALA A 162 -1.50 -0.14 16.23
C ALA A 162 -1.33 -1.11 17.41
N ASN A 163 -2.26 -2.06 17.59
CA ASN A 163 -2.13 -3.12 18.60
C ASN A 163 -0.98 -4.10 18.28
N ASP A 164 -0.76 -4.43 17.02
CA ASP A 164 0.36 -5.29 16.62
C ASP A 164 1.71 -4.59 16.83
N LEU A 165 1.78 -3.31 16.44
CA LEU A 165 2.96 -2.46 16.71
C LEU A 165 3.26 -2.38 18.21
N LEU A 166 2.27 -2.03 19.03
CA LEU A 166 2.43 -1.95 20.49
C LEU A 166 2.86 -3.30 21.09
N THR A 167 2.27 -4.40 20.64
CA THR A 167 2.63 -5.75 21.10
C THR A 167 4.11 -6.06 20.84
N THR A 168 4.61 -5.70 19.67
CA THR A 168 6.03 -5.88 19.32
C THR A 168 6.94 -5.11 20.28
N LEU A 169 6.63 -3.84 20.55
CA LEU A 169 7.48 -2.98 21.37
C LEU A 169 7.50 -3.40 22.84
N VAL A 170 6.33 -3.65 23.43
CA VAL A 170 6.27 -4.07 24.83
C VAL A 170 6.87 -5.48 25.06
N ALA A 171 6.84 -6.33 24.02
CA ALA A 171 7.51 -7.63 24.09
C ALA A 171 9.03 -7.47 24.06
N PHE A 172 9.55 -6.61 23.17
CA PHE A 172 10.99 -6.30 23.18
C PHE A 172 11.42 -5.72 24.52
N ASP A 173 10.72 -4.70 25.04
CA ASP A 173 11.04 -4.06 26.31
C ASP A 173 11.04 -5.03 27.50
N TYR A 174 10.11 -5.98 27.53
CA TYR A 174 10.04 -7.03 28.55
C TYR A 174 11.28 -7.93 28.54
N PHE A 175 11.70 -8.35 27.36
CA PHE A 175 12.83 -9.28 27.23
C PHE A 175 14.20 -8.57 27.29
N PHE A 176 14.27 -7.29 27.02
CA PHE A 176 15.50 -6.48 26.97
C PHE A 176 15.37 -5.16 27.74
N PRO A 177 15.04 -5.18 29.05
CA PRO A 177 14.65 -3.98 29.81
C PRO A 177 15.77 -2.96 29.99
N GLU A 178 17.04 -3.36 29.81
CA GLU A 178 18.22 -2.50 29.99
C GLU A 178 19.11 -2.53 28.73
N ALA A 179 18.49 -2.54 27.55
CA ALA A 179 19.23 -2.56 26.29
C ALA A 179 20.08 -1.27 26.16
N GLU A 180 21.39 -1.44 25.96
CA GLU A 180 22.32 -0.33 25.79
C GLU A 180 21.97 0.51 24.56
N GLY A 181 22.06 1.82 24.67
CA GLY A 181 21.71 2.75 23.58
C GLY A 181 20.21 2.95 23.38
N LEU A 182 19.36 2.30 24.18
CA LEU A 182 17.91 2.48 24.14
C LEU A 182 17.37 3.10 25.44
N PRO A 183 16.24 3.81 25.41
CA PRO A 183 15.66 4.42 26.59
C PRO A 183 15.21 3.38 27.63
N ARG A 184 15.52 3.63 28.89
CA ARG A 184 15.11 2.74 30.02
C ARG A 184 13.58 2.66 30.18
N GLN A 185 12.84 3.66 29.72
CA GLN A 185 11.39 3.70 29.73
C GLN A 185 10.78 2.83 28.61
N GLY A 186 11.61 2.21 27.78
CA GLY A 186 11.22 1.33 26.68
C GLY A 186 10.94 2.06 25.36
N LEU A 187 10.67 1.26 24.33
CA LEU A 187 10.49 1.73 22.95
C LEU A 187 9.19 2.51 22.71
N VAL A 188 8.23 2.45 23.65
CA VAL A 188 6.97 3.21 23.57
C VAL A 188 7.11 4.62 24.13
N SER A 189 8.24 4.96 24.77
CA SER A 189 8.47 6.24 25.44
C SER A 189 8.71 7.40 24.45
N ALA A 190 8.52 8.64 24.94
CA ALA A 190 8.86 9.85 24.18
C ALA A 190 10.35 9.93 23.85
N ASP A 191 11.21 9.41 24.73
CA ASP A 191 12.65 9.39 24.49
C ASP A 191 13.02 8.48 23.31
N ALA A 192 12.29 7.35 23.13
CA ALA A 192 12.46 6.50 21.97
C ALA A 192 11.97 7.18 20.68
N ALA A 193 10.89 7.96 20.74
CA ALA A 193 10.39 8.75 19.63
C ALA A 193 11.39 9.80 19.12
N ALA A 194 12.32 10.26 19.99
CA ALA A 194 13.36 11.21 19.63
C ALA A 194 14.59 10.58 18.95
N LEU A 195 14.72 9.25 18.97
CA LEU A 195 15.83 8.56 18.33
C LEU A 195 15.64 8.46 16.81
N SER A 196 16.75 8.53 16.07
CA SER A 196 16.72 8.21 14.64
C SER A 196 16.45 6.72 14.41
N GLN A 197 15.92 6.39 13.23
CA GLN A 197 15.72 4.98 12.84
C GLN A 197 17.00 4.16 12.96
N MET A 198 18.13 4.72 12.57
CA MET A 198 19.43 4.06 12.66
C MET A 198 19.84 3.79 14.11
N ALA A 199 19.64 4.75 15.01
CA ALA A 199 19.93 4.56 16.43
C ALA A 199 19.05 3.49 17.07
N LEU A 200 17.75 3.50 16.77
CA LEU A 200 16.83 2.43 17.19
C LEU A 200 17.29 1.07 16.65
N TYR A 201 17.56 0.97 15.35
CA TYR A 201 18.02 -0.27 14.73
C TYR A 201 19.30 -0.82 15.40
N GLN A 202 20.29 0.02 15.60
CA GLN A 202 21.57 -0.38 16.20
C GLN A 202 21.40 -0.88 17.64
N GLY A 203 20.68 -0.14 18.48
CA GLY A 203 20.42 -0.55 19.87
C GLY A 203 19.60 -1.84 19.95
N ILE A 204 18.57 -1.98 19.13
CA ILE A 204 17.76 -3.21 19.04
C ILE A 204 18.62 -4.39 18.57
N ALA A 205 19.41 -4.21 17.51
CA ALA A 205 20.27 -5.27 16.98
C ALA A 205 21.30 -5.76 18.02
N ALA A 206 21.96 -4.83 18.73
CA ALA A 206 22.90 -5.18 19.81
C ALA A 206 22.21 -5.96 20.95
N ALA A 207 21.03 -5.52 21.38
CA ALA A 207 20.25 -6.19 22.40
C ALA A 207 19.88 -7.63 21.97
N LEU A 208 19.38 -7.82 20.75
CA LEU A 208 19.02 -9.14 20.22
C LEU A 208 20.22 -10.07 20.13
N GLN A 209 21.38 -9.55 19.72
CA GLN A 209 22.64 -10.34 19.67
C GLN A 209 23.11 -10.79 21.06
N SER A 210 22.84 -10.02 22.11
CA SER A 210 23.22 -10.38 23.49
C SER A 210 22.46 -11.58 24.03
N ARG A 211 21.27 -11.89 23.49
CA ARG A 211 20.39 -12.98 23.95
C ARG A 211 19.75 -13.72 22.77
N PRO A 212 20.53 -14.48 21.97
CA PRO A 212 20.07 -15.06 20.71
C PRO A 212 18.88 -16.04 20.84
N ALA A 213 18.79 -16.76 21.94
CA ALA A 213 17.65 -17.66 22.19
C ALA A 213 16.33 -16.90 22.37
N VAL A 214 16.37 -15.75 23.05
CA VAL A 214 15.21 -14.85 23.23
C VAL A 214 14.85 -14.18 21.90
N ALA A 215 15.87 -13.75 21.14
CA ALA A 215 15.66 -13.19 19.81
C ALA A 215 14.95 -14.19 18.87
N ALA A 216 15.37 -15.46 18.88
CA ALA A 216 14.72 -16.52 18.11
C ALA A 216 13.25 -16.75 18.53
N GLN A 217 12.97 -16.69 19.83
CA GLN A 217 11.58 -16.78 20.35
C GLN A 217 10.73 -15.61 19.86
N LEU A 218 11.24 -14.37 19.91
CA LEU A 218 10.56 -13.19 19.39
C LEU A 218 10.35 -13.28 17.88
N ALA A 219 11.36 -13.68 17.11
CA ALA A 219 11.28 -13.85 15.67
C ALA A 219 10.15 -14.83 15.29
N THR A 220 10.11 -15.99 15.97
CA THR A 220 9.03 -16.98 15.80
C THR A 220 7.65 -16.38 16.12
N ARG A 221 7.51 -15.66 17.26
CA ARG A 221 6.23 -15.07 17.67
C ARG A 221 5.77 -13.97 16.72
N LEU A 222 6.70 -13.19 16.18
CA LEU A 222 6.42 -12.12 15.21
C LEU A 222 6.33 -12.63 13.78
N GLN A 223 6.67 -13.89 13.52
CA GLN A 223 6.67 -14.49 12.17
C GLN A 223 7.64 -13.81 11.20
N VAL A 224 8.79 -13.40 11.68
CA VAL A 224 9.87 -12.80 10.87
C VAL A 224 11.16 -13.62 11.02
N SER A 225 12.09 -13.45 10.09
CA SER A 225 13.42 -14.07 10.25
C SER A 225 14.24 -13.35 11.33
N ALA A 226 15.26 -14.01 11.86
CA ALA A 226 16.15 -13.40 12.85
C ALA A 226 16.87 -12.16 12.28
N GLU A 227 17.23 -12.21 11.00
CA GLU A 227 17.89 -11.10 10.29
C GLU A 227 16.97 -9.88 10.10
N ALA A 228 15.69 -10.12 9.87
CA ALA A 228 14.70 -9.04 9.68
C ALA A 228 14.25 -8.42 11.03
N LEU A 229 14.41 -9.14 12.14
CA LEU A 229 13.84 -8.76 13.44
C LEU A 229 14.25 -7.34 13.90
N PRO A 230 15.52 -6.88 13.83
CA PRO A 230 15.90 -5.52 14.23
C PRO A 230 15.19 -4.46 13.41
N GLY A 231 15.11 -4.65 12.09
CA GLY A 231 14.42 -3.76 11.15
C GLY A 231 12.91 -3.70 11.43
N THR A 232 12.28 -4.85 11.67
CA THR A 232 10.85 -4.93 12.01
C THR A 232 10.54 -4.18 13.29
N ILE A 233 11.30 -4.39 14.37
CA ILE A 233 11.05 -3.72 15.66
C ILE A 233 11.26 -2.21 15.54
N SER A 234 12.35 -1.76 14.89
CA SER A 234 12.62 -0.34 14.70
C SER A 234 11.55 0.36 13.83
N LEU A 235 11.09 -0.29 12.77
CA LEU A 235 10.01 0.22 11.93
C LEU A 235 8.69 0.32 12.71
N HIS A 236 8.38 -0.69 13.53
CA HIS A 236 7.18 -0.67 14.38
C HIS A 236 7.21 0.48 15.40
N ALA A 237 8.38 0.77 15.98
CA ALA A 237 8.53 1.91 16.88
C ALA A 237 8.24 3.23 16.14
N MET A 238 8.84 3.45 14.98
CA MET A 238 8.63 4.66 14.19
C MET A 238 7.17 4.85 13.81
N ILE A 239 6.54 3.82 13.23
CA ILE A 239 5.13 3.90 12.78
C ILE A 239 4.21 4.17 13.99
N LEU A 240 4.41 3.52 15.14
CA LEU A 240 3.56 3.74 16.31
C LEU A 240 3.70 5.18 16.84
N HIS A 241 4.91 5.73 16.92
CA HIS A 241 5.16 7.11 17.37
C HIS A 241 4.56 8.15 16.42
N GLU A 242 4.72 7.96 15.11
CA GLU A 242 4.12 8.84 14.11
C GLU A 242 2.58 8.77 14.14
N LEU A 243 2.03 7.57 14.26
CA LEU A 243 0.59 7.37 14.40
C LEU A 243 0.05 7.99 15.68
N ALA A 244 0.77 7.87 16.80
CA ALA A 244 0.43 8.51 18.06
C ALA A 244 0.45 10.04 17.96
N THR A 245 1.46 10.60 17.32
CA THR A 245 1.56 12.05 17.05
C THR A 245 0.38 12.53 16.20
N ARG A 246 0.08 11.85 15.10
CA ARG A 246 -1.02 12.16 14.20
C ARG A 246 -2.40 12.02 14.85
N ALA A 247 -2.58 11.05 15.72
CA ALA A 247 -3.83 10.78 16.42
C ALA A 247 -4.05 11.64 17.67
N GLY A 248 -3.02 12.38 18.12
CA GLY A 248 -3.06 13.18 19.35
C GLY A 248 -2.91 12.36 20.63
N GLY A 249 -2.11 11.30 20.60
CA GLY A 249 -1.76 10.42 21.71
C GLY A 249 -1.77 8.95 21.34
N MET A 250 -1.52 8.07 22.33
CA MET A 250 -1.48 6.63 22.11
C MET A 250 -2.84 6.10 21.59
N PRO A 251 -2.89 5.55 20.36
CA PRO A 251 -4.17 5.18 19.75
C PRO A 251 -4.77 3.89 20.28
N VAL A 252 -3.98 3.06 20.92
CA VAL A 252 -4.39 1.76 21.50
C VAL A 252 -3.76 1.58 22.88
N GLY A 253 -4.24 0.62 23.64
CA GLY A 253 -3.66 0.26 24.93
C GLY A 253 -3.76 -1.22 25.19
N ASN A 254 -2.95 -1.69 26.14
CA ASN A 254 -2.85 -3.12 26.47
C ASN A 254 -3.21 -3.44 27.92
N LEU A 255 -3.93 -2.56 28.63
CA LEU A 255 -4.30 -2.74 30.03
C LEU A 255 -5.00 -4.07 30.33
N ARG A 256 -5.81 -4.55 29.37
CA ARG A 256 -6.60 -5.79 29.50
C ARG A 256 -6.14 -6.89 28.55
N THR A 257 -5.07 -6.67 27.78
CA THR A 257 -4.58 -7.66 26.82
C THR A 257 -3.95 -8.83 27.55
N VAL A 258 -4.42 -10.04 27.23
CA VAL A 258 -3.80 -11.29 27.66
C VAL A 258 -2.91 -11.79 26.53
N TYR A 259 -1.62 -11.69 26.73
CA TYR A 259 -0.61 -12.12 25.77
C TYR A 259 -0.38 -13.63 25.83
N ARG A 260 -0.07 -14.23 24.67
CA ARG A 260 0.20 -15.66 24.53
C ARG A 260 1.35 -15.91 23.55
N GLY A 261 2.10 -16.97 23.78
CA GLY A 261 3.18 -17.40 22.89
C GLY A 261 4.51 -16.67 23.14
N PHE A 262 4.70 -16.10 24.33
CA PHE A 262 5.95 -15.45 24.76
C PHE A 262 6.78 -16.31 25.72
N GLY A 263 6.59 -17.62 25.71
CA GLY A 263 7.25 -18.57 26.61
C GLY A 263 6.46 -18.76 27.90
N ASP A 264 6.96 -18.27 29.04
CA ASP A 264 6.18 -18.20 30.26
C ASP A 264 5.15 -17.04 30.16
N ASP A 265 4.00 -17.35 29.58
CA ASP A 265 2.94 -16.36 29.38
C ASP A 265 2.45 -15.75 30.70
N LYS A 266 2.49 -16.48 31.82
CA LYS A 266 2.11 -15.96 33.13
C LYS A 266 3.07 -14.88 33.62
N ALA A 267 4.38 -15.17 33.57
CA ALA A 267 5.41 -14.20 33.92
C ALA A 267 5.39 -13.00 32.96
N PHE A 268 5.26 -13.24 31.64
CA PHE A 268 5.15 -12.18 30.65
C PHE A 268 3.97 -11.23 30.93
N ASN A 269 2.77 -11.78 31.16
CA ASN A 269 1.60 -10.96 31.45
C ASN A 269 1.68 -10.20 32.78
N ALA A 270 2.42 -10.73 33.77
CA ALA A 270 2.66 -10.05 35.04
C ALA A 270 3.69 -8.93 34.94
N GLY A 271 4.72 -9.04 34.08
CA GLY A 271 5.84 -8.11 33.99
C GLY A 271 5.82 -7.15 32.80
N VAL A 272 5.04 -7.43 31.76
CA VAL A 272 4.99 -6.57 30.57
C VAL A 272 4.42 -5.19 30.88
N GLN A 273 5.03 -4.14 30.33
CA GLN A 273 4.55 -2.77 30.50
C GLN A 273 3.11 -2.61 29.96
N ARG A 274 2.30 -1.85 30.72
CA ARG A 274 0.90 -1.59 30.41
C ARG A 274 0.68 -0.12 30.07
N HIS A 275 0.09 0.13 28.91
CA HIS A 275 -0.19 1.45 28.38
C HIS A 275 -1.69 1.67 28.26
N ALA A 276 -2.13 2.87 28.70
CA ALA A 276 -3.51 3.31 28.51
C ALA A 276 -3.65 4.04 27.17
N PRO A 277 -4.77 3.84 26.45
CA PRO A 277 -5.01 4.59 25.22
C PRO A 277 -5.57 5.99 25.54
N VAL A 278 -5.37 6.93 24.61
CA VAL A 278 -6.01 8.25 24.61
C VAL A 278 -7.31 8.17 23.80
N ALA A 279 -8.44 8.55 24.41
CA ALA A 279 -9.75 8.41 23.79
C ALA A 279 -9.88 9.14 22.43
N LEU A 280 -9.24 10.31 22.27
CA LEU A 280 -9.22 11.03 20.99
C LEU A 280 -8.49 10.21 19.92
N ALA A 281 -7.33 9.68 20.25
CA ALA A 281 -6.51 8.88 19.35
C ALA A 281 -7.21 7.56 18.95
N GLN A 282 -7.92 6.92 19.88
CA GLN A 282 -8.75 5.74 19.55
C GLN A 282 -9.84 6.08 18.53
N ARG A 283 -10.53 7.22 18.71
CA ARG A 283 -11.52 7.66 17.73
C ARG A 283 -10.92 7.92 16.36
N TYR A 284 -9.70 8.47 16.31
CA TYR A 284 -9.00 8.69 15.06
C TYR A 284 -8.75 7.37 14.31
N VAL A 285 -8.13 6.37 14.95
CA VAL A 285 -7.81 5.11 14.27
C VAL A 285 -9.06 4.32 13.89
N ARG A 286 -10.09 4.32 14.73
CA ARG A 286 -11.37 3.65 14.45
C ARG A 286 -12.18 4.33 13.35
N GLY A 287 -12.13 5.65 13.25
CA GLY A 287 -12.90 6.41 12.25
C GLY A 287 -12.14 6.65 10.94
N LYS A 288 -10.88 7.08 11.04
CA LYS A 288 -10.09 7.49 9.87
C LYS A 288 -9.32 6.36 9.22
N LEU A 289 -8.94 5.33 10.00
CA LEU A 289 -8.12 4.21 9.52
C LEU A 289 -8.87 2.87 9.55
N ALA A 290 -10.19 2.89 9.60
CA ALA A 290 -11.00 1.69 9.55
C ALA A 290 -10.90 1.02 8.18
N LEU A 291 -10.78 -0.32 8.20
CA LEU A 291 -11.09 -1.22 7.09
C LEU A 291 -12.17 -2.17 7.59
N THR A 292 -13.26 -2.26 6.85
CA THR A 292 -14.47 -2.95 7.32
C THR A 292 -14.71 -4.29 6.62
N GLY A 293 -14.01 -4.53 5.52
CA GLY A 293 -14.24 -5.67 4.63
C GLY A 293 -15.39 -5.44 3.64
N ALA A 294 -16.16 -4.37 3.79
CA ALA A 294 -17.34 -4.10 2.96
C ALA A 294 -16.96 -3.42 1.62
N VAL A 295 -16.02 -4.01 0.89
CA VAL A 295 -15.66 -3.54 -0.44
C VAL A 295 -16.85 -3.66 -1.40
N LYS A 296 -17.00 -2.67 -2.29
CA LYS A 296 -18.15 -2.57 -3.22
C LYS A 296 -17.76 -2.61 -4.69
N ARG A 297 -16.50 -2.83 -4.97
CA ARG A 297 -15.92 -2.97 -6.31
C ARG A 297 -14.93 -4.13 -6.31
N PRO A 298 -14.63 -4.73 -7.46
CA PRO A 298 -13.60 -5.76 -7.57
C PRO A 298 -12.29 -5.33 -6.92
N LEU A 299 -11.78 -6.17 -6.04
CA LEU A 299 -10.51 -5.97 -5.35
C LEU A 299 -9.63 -7.20 -5.52
N VAL A 300 -8.43 -6.98 -6.02
CA VAL A 300 -7.36 -8.00 -6.03
C VAL A 300 -6.38 -7.69 -4.90
N ILE A 301 -6.01 -8.72 -4.15
CA ILE A 301 -4.94 -8.67 -3.16
C ILE A 301 -3.86 -9.66 -3.58
N GLN A 302 -2.60 -9.23 -3.55
CA GLN A 302 -1.47 -10.11 -3.76
C GLN A 302 -0.33 -9.75 -2.81
N PHE A 303 0.29 -10.78 -2.22
CA PHE A 303 1.40 -10.64 -1.28
C PHE A 303 2.69 -11.19 -1.88
N ASN A 304 3.81 -10.92 -1.20
CA ASN A 304 5.10 -11.50 -1.53
C ASN A 304 5.43 -12.67 -0.60
N ASN A 305 6.34 -13.54 -1.06
CA ASN A 305 6.94 -14.58 -0.22
C ASN A 305 7.92 -13.93 0.76
N ASN A 306 8.01 -14.50 1.97
CA ASN A 306 8.98 -14.07 2.99
C ASN A 306 8.98 -12.56 3.30
N ASP A 307 7.81 -11.91 3.21
CA ASP A 307 7.65 -10.49 3.51
C ASP A 307 7.80 -10.24 5.02
N PRO A 308 8.85 -9.52 5.49
CA PRO A 308 9.06 -9.25 6.91
C PRO A 308 8.16 -8.14 7.48
N SER A 309 7.53 -7.36 6.61
CA SER A 309 6.65 -6.24 7.00
C SER A 309 5.18 -6.66 7.06
N ILE A 310 4.73 -7.46 6.08
CA ILE A 310 3.34 -7.95 6.01
C ILE A 310 3.33 -9.47 6.14
N VAL A 311 3.53 -9.91 7.36
CA VAL A 311 3.66 -11.33 7.73
C VAL A 311 2.32 -12.09 7.60
N PRO A 312 2.32 -13.45 7.53
CA PRO A 312 1.12 -14.24 7.25
C PRO A 312 -0.10 -13.93 8.15
N ARG A 313 0.09 -13.65 9.45
CA ARG A 313 -1.02 -13.28 10.33
C ARG A 313 -1.70 -11.97 9.93
N MET A 314 -0.94 -11.02 9.33
CA MET A 314 -1.49 -9.76 8.82
C MET A 314 -2.18 -9.95 7.48
N GLN A 315 -1.63 -10.81 6.60
CA GLN A 315 -2.20 -11.11 5.29
C GLN A 315 -3.62 -11.70 5.39
N ALA A 316 -3.90 -12.47 6.43
CA ALA A 316 -5.20 -13.10 6.65
C ALA A 316 -6.31 -12.13 7.10
N VAL A 317 -5.98 -10.92 7.55
CA VAL A 317 -6.96 -10.01 8.22
C VAL A 317 -8.03 -9.53 7.26
N TYR A 318 -7.67 -8.94 6.12
CA TYR A 318 -8.68 -8.37 5.23
C TYR A 318 -9.57 -9.41 4.56
N PRO A 319 -9.08 -10.57 4.10
CA PRO A 319 -9.95 -11.65 3.62
C PRO A 319 -11.01 -12.08 4.64
N GLN A 320 -10.64 -12.19 5.93
CA GLN A 320 -11.59 -12.52 6.99
C GLN A 320 -12.59 -11.37 7.28
N LEU A 321 -12.17 -10.11 7.12
CA LEU A 321 -13.09 -8.98 7.20
C LEU A 321 -14.10 -9.02 6.06
N ALA A 322 -13.65 -9.25 4.82
CA ALA A 322 -14.51 -9.35 3.64
C ALA A 322 -15.51 -10.50 3.75
N GLU A 323 -15.08 -11.65 4.28
CA GLU A 323 -15.98 -12.78 4.57
C GLU A 323 -17.08 -12.38 5.56
N ARG A 324 -16.72 -11.77 6.69
CA ARG A 324 -17.70 -11.29 7.68
C ARG A 324 -18.65 -10.22 7.15
N ALA A 325 -18.18 -9.42 6.20
CA ALA A 325 -18.96 -8.38 5.55
C ALA A 325 -19.80 -8.90 4.36
N GLY A 326 -19.68 -10.19 4.00
CA GLY A 326 -20.38 -10.77 2.84
C GLY A 326 -19.87 -10.27 1.49
N ALA A 327 -18.64 -9.79 1.42
CA ALA A 327 -18.04 -9.21 0.21
C ALA A 327 -17.05 -10.13 -0.51
N THR A 328 -17.00 -11.42 -0.17
CA THR A 328 -16.05 -12.40 -0.73
C THR A 328 -16.13 -12.51 -2.24
N SER A 329 -17.32 -12.36 -2.83
CA SER A 329 -17.53 -12.40 -4.28
C SER A 329 -16.86 -11.24 -5.03
N LEU A 330 -16.47 -10.16 -4.33
CA LEU A 330 -15.76 -9.00 -4.89
C LEU A 330 -14.25 -9.05 -4.60
N LEU A 331 -13.79 -10.04 -3.84
CA LEU A 331 -12.39 -10.16 -3.44
C LEU A 331 -11.73 -11.36 -4.13
N ARG A 332 -10.59 -11.11 -4.76
CA ARG A 332 -9.69 -12.15 -5.28
C ARG A 332 -8.32 -12.02 -4.62
N VAL A 333 -7.90 -13.05 -3.89
CA VAL A 333 -6.54 -13.16 -3.36
C VAL A 333 -5.72 -14.02 -4.32
N LEU A 334 -4.70 -13.43 -4.94
CA LEU A 334 -3.81 -14.14 -5.85
C LEU A 334 -2.73 -14.88 -5.06
N PRO A 335 -2.13 -15.94 -5.63
CA PRO A 335 -0.96 -16.59 -5.05
C PRO A 335 0.17 -15.58 -4.83
N ALA A 336 0.94 -15.77 -3.74
CA ALA A 336 2.10 -14.93 -3.47
C ALA A 336 3.16 -15.07 -4.57
N VAL A 337 3.83 -13.96 -4.92
CA VAL A 337 4.88 -13.89 -5.93
C VAL A 337 5.99 -12.96 -5.47
N GLY A 338 7.18 -13.10 -6.06
CA GLY A 338 8.32 -12.28 -5.66
C GLY A 338 8.78 -12.57 -4.21
N GLU A 339 9.79 -11.87 -3.76
CA GLU A 339 10.42 -12.09 -2.45
C GLU A 339 10.54 -10.78 -1.67
N GLY A 340 10.42 -10.89 -0.34
CA GLY A 340 10.57 -9.76 0.57
C GLY A 340 9.40 -8.78 0.51
N HIS A 341 9.60 -7.54 0.98
CA HIS A 341 8.54 -6.54 1.01
C HIS A 341 8.41 -5.82 -0.33
N CYS A 342 7.26 -5.95 -0.97
CA CYS A 342 6.91 -5.33 -2.26
C CYS A 342 7.83 -5.70 -3.43
N GLY A 343 8.43 -6.89 -3.40
CA GLY A 343 9.32 -7.40 -4.45
C GLY A 343 8.57 -7.88 -5.70
N PHE A 344 7.79 -7.01 -6.34
CA PHE A 344 7.09 -7.28 -7.59
C PHE A 344 7.89 -6.82 -8.80
N VAL A 345 7.78 -7.56 -9.91
CA VAL A 345 8.20 -7.09 -11.24
C VAL A 345 7.00 -6.52 -12.00
N ASP A 346 7.25 -5.66 -12.99
CA ASP A 346 6.21 -4.95 -13.76
C ASP A 346 5.11 -5.87 -14.30
N SER A 347 5.47 -7.03 -14.84
CA SER A 347 4.50 -7.98 -15.39
C SER A 347 3.53 -8.50 -14.31
N GLN A 348 3.99 -8.73 -13.09
CA GLN A 348 3.14 -9.18 -11.98
C GLN A 348 2.16 -8.09 -11.56
N VAL A 349 2.60 -6.83 -11.54
CA VAL A 349 1.74 -5.67 -11.24
C VAL A 349 0.65 -5.52 -12.31
N VAL A 350 1.01 -5.61 -13.57
CA VAL A 350 0.07 -5.52 -14.70
C VAL A 350 -0.93 -6.68 -14.69
N GLU A 351 -0.49 -7.91 -14.40
CA GLU A 351 -1.37 -9.07 -14.31
C GLU A 351 -2.35 -8.98 -13.13
N ALA A 352 -1.90 -8.45 -11.98
CA ALA A 352 -2.81 -8.20 -10.85
C ALA A 352 -3.90 -7.17 -11.21
N LEU A 353 -3.54 -6.10 -11.95
CA LEU A 353 -4.52 -5.12 -12.43
C LEU A 353 -5.50 -5.72 -13.45
N LYS A 354 -5.01 -6.53 -14.39
CA LYS A 354 -5.87 -7.26 -15.34
C LYS A 354 -6.81 -8.23 -14.63
N ALA A 355 -6.33 -8.89 -13.56
CA ALA A 355 -7.17 -9.75 -12.73
C ALA A 355 -8.30 -9.00 -12.03
N ALA A 356 -8.09 -7.72 -11.64
CA ALA A 356 -9.14 -6.86 -11.09
C ALA A 356 -10.15 -6.41 -12.16
N ALA A 357 -9.70 -6.28 -13.41
CA ALA A 357 -10.55 -5.90 -14.55
C ALA A 357 -11.35 -7.08 -15.13
N ALA A 358 -10.94 -8.32 -14.87
CA ALA A 358 -11.63 -9.52 -15.34
C ALA A 358 -12.94 -9.74 -14.58
N PRO A 359 -13.97 -10.33 -15.20
CA PRO A 359 -15.19 -10.77 -14.50
C PRO A 359 -14.83 -11.68 -13.31
N LEU A 360 -15.53 -11.46 -12.18
CA LEU A 360 -15.37 -12.24 -10.94
C LEU A 360 -16.14 -13.54 -11.00
#